data_3bd293ab255dbf88c8fcd016c46e7f0d
#
_entry.id   3bd293ab255dbf88c8fcd016c46e7f0d
#
_cell.length_a   1.000
_cell.length_b   1.000
_cell.length_c   1.000
_cell.angle_alpha   90.00
_cell.angle_beta   90.00
_cell.angle_gamma   90.00
#
_symmetry.space_group_name_H-M   'P 1'
#
loop_
_entity.id
_entity.type
_entity.pdbx_description
1 polymer ?
#
loop_
_entity_poly.entity_id
_entity_poly.type
_entity_poly.pdbx_seq_one_letter_code
_entity_poly.pdbx_strand_id
1 'polypeptide(L)'
;MNANTHEICINLTRRCNLHCSYCYVYDFVNKKNRDMKMDLSLEEIKKKVNLSSIDGVYLTGGEPFMHPNITEIIEYFFNNGKKINIATNGLLLNEEMIRFLNHKNITLLITLREDYGETFRIINQLKFLEIEVICYHLPSNESPDILSKLILECPTVKKIKLLYDSKSPKKATEWFEILYEIFCKVNSYMKDIEITVEIGFLPKKNAIAVDERRGAFDRIQISTEGLYYYCPLLVSDTEGKNELPPLKCSPEICPILSKKLDDESFSSVCCFLVTSLENAIKVGKYGGAI
;
A
#
# COMPACT_ATOMS: atom_id res chain seq x y z
N MET A 1 -4.65 22.09 -13.57
CA MET A 1 -4.08 20.91 -14.23
C MET A 1 -3.29 20.18 -13.14
N ASN A 2 -3.82 19.09 -12.61
CA ASN A 2 -3.09 18.32 -11.62
C ASN A 2 -1.96 17.59 -12.36
N ALA A 3 -0.72 18.01 -12.09
CA ALA A 3 0.45 17.30 -12.55
C ALA A 3 0.33 15.85 -12.06
N ASN A 4 0.41 14.89 -12.98
CA ASN A 4 0.52 13.48 -12.63
C ASN A 4 1.81 13.32 -11.82
N THR A 5 1.69 13.14 -10.52
CA THR A 5 2.83 12.85 -9.65
C THR A 5 3.30 11.45 -9.96
N HIS A 6 4.45 11.35 -10.61
CA HIS A 6 5.05 10.05 -10.91
C HIS A 6 5.80 9.53 -9.69
N GLU A 7 5.25 8.50 -9.06
CA GLU A 7 5.93 7.79 -7.97
C GLU A 7 6.47 6.43 -8.45
N ILE A 8 7.65 6.07 -8.00
CA ILE A 8 8.20 4.74 -8.20
C ILE A 8 8.20 3.95 -6.90
N CYS A 9 7.75 2.71 -6.94
CA CYS A 9 7.75 1.83 -5.80
C CYS A 9 8.98 0.93 -5.81
N ILE A 10 9.72 0.89 -4.70
CA ILE A 10 11.00 0.19 -4.59
C ILE A 10 10.90 -0.84 -3.46
N ASN A 11 11.02 -2.12 -3.84
CA ASN A 11 11.17 -3.20 -2.88
C ASN A 11 12.63 -3.27 -2.45
N LEU A 12 12.96 -2.65 -1.32
CA LEU A 12 14.32 -2.49 -0.83
C LEU A 12 14.94 -3.80 -0.35
N THR A 13 14.14 -4.60 0.35
CA THR A 13 14.62 -5.80 1.02
C THR A 13 13.55 -6.89 1.08
N ARG A 14 13.98 -8.13 1.17
CA ARG A 14 13.12 -9.29 1.49
C ARG A 14 13.15 -9.63 2.97
N ARG A 15 14.00 -8.99 3.75
CA ARG A 15 14.07 -9.17 5.20
C ARG A 15 12.82 -8.60 5.84
N CYS A 16 12.25 -9.35 6.77
CA CYS A 16 11.14 -8.88 7.59
C CYS A 16 11.23 -9.53 8.98
N ASN A 17 10.91 -8.77 10.01
CA ASN A 17 10.82 -9.24 11.39
C ASN A 17 9.44 -9.83 11.74
N LEU A 18 8.53 -9.92 10.74
CA LEU A 18 7.20 -10.51 10.86
C LEU A 18 6.95 -11.57 9.79
N HIS A 19 5.95 -12.42 10.04
CA HIS A 19 5.49 -13.50 9.17
C HIS A 19 3.96 -13.44 9.03
N CYS A 20 3.46 -12.33 8.46
CA CYS A 20 2.02 -12.10 8.32
C CYS A 20 1.40 -13.12 7.33
N SER A 21 0.26 -13.71 7.68
CA SER A 21 -0.43 -14.74 6.89
C SER A 21 -0.88 -14.25 5.50
N TYR A 22 -1.17 -12.97 5.37
CA TYR A 22 -1.59 -12.31 4.13
C TYR A 22 -0.41 -11.79 3.29
N CYS A 23 0.83 -11.89 3.78
CA CYS A 23 1.98 -11.26 3.14
C CYS A 23 2.37 -11.96 1.83
N TYR A 24 2.34 -11.24 0.71
CA TYR A 24 2.78 -11.76 -0.59
C TYR A 24 4.30 -11.91 -0.67
N VAL A 25 5.06 -11.05 0.03
CA VAL A 25 6.53 -11.12 0.06
C VAL A 25 7.01 -12.37 0.78
N TYR A 26 6.36 -12.74 1.89
CA TYR A 26 6.72 -13.93 2.66
C TYR A 26 6.51 -15.24 1.87
N ASP A 27 5.38 -15.35 1.19
CA ASP A 27 5.10 -16.50 0.32
C ASP A 27 6.16 -16.66 -0.77
N PHE A 28 6.59 -15.53 -1.33
CA PHE A 28 7.57 -15.49 -2.38
C PHE A 28 8.95 -15.94 -1.89
N VAL A 29 9.42 -15.41 -0.76
CA VAL A 29 10.72 -15.77 -0.15
C VAL A 29 10.77 -17.26 0.20
N ASN A 30 9.66 -17.85 0.65
CA ASN A 30 9.63 -19.27 1.05
C ASN A 30 9.43 -20.24 -0.12
N LYS A 31 8.76 -19.84 -1.19
CA LYS A 31 8.40 -20.73 -2.30
C LYS A 31 9.46 -20.84 -3.39
N LYS A 32 10.30 -19.83 -3.57
CA LYS A 32 11.30 -19.80 -4.67
C LYS A 32 12.70 -19.45 -4.15
N ASN A 33 13.57 -20.44 -4.22
CA ASN A 33 15.05 -20.39 -4.19
C ASN A 33 15.74 -19.51 -3.13
N ARG A 34 16.56 -20.18 -2.32
CA ARG A 34 17.48 -19.60 -1.32
C ARG A 34 18.55 -18.65 -1.90
N ASP A 35 18.72 -18.63 -3.23
CA ASP A 35 19.78 -17.86 -3.91
C ASP A 35 19.32 -16.48 -4.41
N MET A 36 18.13 -16.03 -4.00
CA MET A 36 17.61 -14.73 -4.42
C MET A 36 18.24 -13.59 -3.62
N LYS A 37 18.52 -12.49 -4.30
CA LYS A 37 19.08 -11.28 -3.71
C LYS A 37 18.15 -10.71 -2.62
N MET A 38 18.72 -10.50 -1.43
CA MET A 38 17.95 -10.06 -0.26
C MET A 38 17.69 -8.55 -0.27
N ASP A 39 18.66 -7.76 -0.68
CA ASP A 39 18.65 -6.31 -0.55
C ASP A 39 19.03 -5.62 -1.87
N LEU A 40 18.31 -4.57 -2.25
CA LEU A 40 18.62 -3.72 -3.40
C LEU A 40 19.58 -2.62 -2.95
N SER A 41 20.79 -2.59 -3.49
CA SER A 41 21.80 -1.58 -3.09
C SER A 41 21.45 -0.18 -3.57
N LEU A 42 21.96 0.85 -2.87
CA LEU A 42 21.80 2.25 -3.26
C LEU A 42 22.38 2.51 -4.66
N GLU A 43 23.48 1.86 -5.01
CA GLU A 43 24.09 2.02 -6.34
C GLU A 43 23.20 1.47 -7.48
N GLU A 44 22.47 0.40 -7.21
CA GLU A 44 21.48 -0.10 -8.18
C GLU A 44 20.26 0.80 -8.26
N ILE A 45 19.80 1.34 -7.13
CA ILE A 45 18.73 2.34 -7.09
C ILE A 45 19.13 3.54 -7.96
N LYS A 46 20.33 4.08 -7.78
CA LYS A 46 20.84 5.21 -8.57
C LYS A 46 20.90 4.91 -10.08
N LYS A 47 21.22 3.68 -10.46
CA LYS A 47 21.25 3.25 -11.87
C LYS A 47 19.85 3.10 -12.48
N LYS A 48 18.87 2.71 -11.67
CA LYS A 48 17.52 2.35 -12.13
C LYS A 48 16.53 3.51 -12.03
N VAL A 49 16.70 4.42 -11.09
CA VAL A 49 15.76 5.52 -10.85
C VAL A 49 16.24 6.80 -11.50
N ASN A 50 15.51 7.26 -12.52
CA ASN A 50 15.73 8.59 -13.07
C ASN A 50 15.01 9.64 -12.19
N LEU A 51 15.76 10.34 -11.36
CA LEU A 51 15.22 11.33 -10.43
C LEU A 51 14.45 12.47 -11.11
N SER A 52 14.82 12.85 -12.35
CA SER A 52 14.14 13.93 -13.06
C SER A 52 12.73 13.56 -13.55
N SER A 53 12.43 12.27 -13.63
CA SER A 53 11.14 11.75 -14.09
C SER A 53 10.16 11.39 -12.98
N ILE A 54 10.53 11.57 -11.70
CA ILE A 54 9.69 11.22 -10.55
C ILE A 54 9.58 12.39 -9.58
N ASP A 55 8.44 12.47 -8.90
CA ASP A 55 8.18 13.43 -7.81
C ASP A 55 8.42 12.81 -6.44
N GLY A 56 8.29 11.48 -6.35
CA GLY A 56 8.46 10.77 -5.10
C GLY A 56 8.76 9.28 -5.25
N VAL A 57 9.04 8.67 -4.12
CA VAL A 57 9.31 7.23 -4.01
C VAL A 57 8.42 6.60 -2.95
N TYR A 58 8.10 5.33 -3.20
CA TYR A 58 7.40 4.48 -2.25
C TYR A 58 8.34 3.35 -1.86
N LEU A 59 8.92 3.42 -0.68
CA LEU A 59 9.85 2.43 -0.15
C LEU A 59 9.09 1.31 0.57
N THR A 60 9.30 0.09 0.14
CA THR A 60 8.63 -1.10 0.66
C THR A 60 9.55 -2.33 0.58
N GLY A 61 8.97 -3.51 0.64
CA GLY A 61 9.65 -4.80 0.55
C GLY A 61 9.11 -5.76 1.60
N GLY A 62 10.01 -6.41 2.34
CA GLY A 62 9.66 -7.04 3.63
C GLY A 62 9.38 -5.95 4.67
N GLU A 63 10.38 -5.64 5.51
CA GLU A 63 10.35 -4.45 6.37
C GLU A 63 11.49 -3.52 5.94
N PRO A 64 11.20 -2.32 5.39
CA PRO A 64 12.22 -1.40 4.90
C PRO A 64 13.30 -1.06 5.93
N PHE A 65 12.93 -0.93 7.21
CA PHE A 65 13.88 -0.62 8.28
C PHE A 65 14.80 -1.80 8.66
N MET A 66 14.65 -2.96 8.03
CA MET A 66 15.64 -4.05 8.07
C MET A 66 16.70 -3.97 6.98
N HIS A 67 16.55 -3.04 6.02
CA HIS A 67 17.58 -2.84 5.00
C HIS A 67 18.83 -2.20 5.63
N PRO A 68 20.05 -2.77 5.43
CA PRO A 68 21.25 -2.31 6.14
C PRO A 68 21.62 -0.85 5.87
N ASN A 69 21.28 -0.33 4.69
CA ASN A 69 21.58 1.06 4.30
C ASN A 69 20.32 1.92 4.16
N ILE A 70 19.28 1.68 4.96
CA ILE A 70 18.00 2.40 4.83
C ILE A 70 18.17 3.92 5.01
N THR A 71 19.00 4.35 5.94
CA THR A 71 19.26 5.77 6.21
C THR A 71 19.90 6.47 5.02
N GLU A 72 20.91 5.84 4.40
CA GLU A 72 21.57 6.37 3.19
C GLU A 72 20.61 6.49 2.00
N ILE A 73 19.71 5.52 1.85
CA ILE A 73 18.69 5.53 0.79
C ILE A 73 17.69 6.67 1.01
N ILE A 74 17.23 6.85 2.25
CA ILE A 74 16.31 7.94 2.61
C ILE A 74 17.00 9.29 2.38
N GLU A 75 18.24 9.46 2.83
CA GLU A 75 19.01 10.70 2.60
C GLU A 75 19.23 10.99 1.12
N TYR A 76 19.50 9.96 0.33
CA TYR A 76 19.65 10.14 -1.12
C TYR A 76 18.40 10.76 -1.75
N PHE A 77 17.21 10.25 -1.46
CA PHE A 77 15.97 10.79 -2.01
C PHE A 77 15.61 12.15 -1.39
N PHE A 78 15.79 12.32 -0.08
CA PHE A 78 15.55 13.58 0.61
C PHE A 78 16.43 14.72 0.05
N ASN A 79 17.73 14.50 -0.08
CA ASN A 79 18.68 15.48 -0.61
C ASN A 79 18.43 15.84 -2.10
N ASN A 80 17.71 14.98 -2.83
CA ASN A 80 17.26 15.24 -4.19
C ASN A 80 15.81 15.80 -4.25
N GLY A 81 15.26 16.25 -3.12
CA GLY A 81 13.95 16.92 -3.04
C GLY A 81 12.75 16.01 -3.35
N LYS A 82 12.89 14.68 -3.16
CA LYS A 82 11.82 13.73 -3.45
C LYS A 82 10.92 13.52 -2.24
N LYS A 83 9.61 13.40 -2.49
CA LYS A 83 8.66 12.91 -1.49
C LYS A 83 8.96 11.44 -1.20
N ILE A 84 8.94 11.06 0.08
CA ILE A 84 9.30 9.69 0.51
C ILE A 84 8.13 9.09 1.26
N ASN A 85 7.54 8.04 0.70
CA ASN A 85 6.52 7.22 1.35
C ASN A 85 7.18 5.91 1.80
N ILE A 86 7.02 5.51 3.06
CA ILE A 86 7.61 4.27 3.60
C ILE A 86 6.51 3.39 4.19
N ALA A 87 6.30 2.21 3.59
CA ALA A 87 5.40 1.21 4.16
C ALA A 87 6.16 0.37 5.20
N THR A 88 5.69 0.38 6.44
CA THR A 88 6.36 -0.27 7.57
C THR A 88 5.36 -0.91 8.53
N ASN A 89 5.80 -1.95 9.24
CA ASN A 89 5.07 -2.46 10.41
C ASN A 89 5.31 -1.62 11.68
N GLY A 90 6.27 -0.68 11.65
CA GLY A 90 6.58 0.27 12.70
C GLY A 90 7.44 -0.25 13.85
N LEU A 91 7.65 -1.56 13.98
CA LEU A 91 8.32 -2.17 15.15
C LEU A 91 9.80 -1.77 15.31
N LEU A 92 10.43 -1.32 14.25
CA LEU A 92 11.84 -0.91 14.26
C LEU A 92 12.01 0.63 14.38
N LEU A 93 10.92 1.36 14.57
CA LEU A 93 10.92 2.79 14.81
C LEU A 93 11.31 3.08 16.28
N ASN A 94 12.60 3.06 16.57
CA ASN A 94 13.15 3.51 17.84
C ASN A 94 13.35 5.04 17.84
N GLU A 95 13.71 5.63 18.99
CA GLU A 95 13.88 7.07 19.12
C GLU A 95 14.93 7.66 18.17
N GLU A 96 16.00 6.92 17.89
CA GLU A 96 17.06 7.36 16.97
C GLU A 96 16.53 7.44 15.54
N MET A 97 15.82 6.38 15.08
CA MET A 97 15.21 6.37 13.77
C MET A 97 14.12 7.44 13.65
N ILE A 98 13.28 7.61 14.66
CA ILE A 98 12.26 8.66 14.69
C ILE A 98 12.88 10.05 14.55
N ARG A 99 13.95 10.34 15.31
CA ARG A 99 14.69 11.61 15.17
C ARG A 99 15.31 11.80 13.79
N PHE A 100 15.85 10.73 13.22
CA PHE A 100 16.40 10.75 11.86
C PHE A 100 15.34 11.06 10.79
N LEU A 101 14.13 10.55 10.94
CA LEU A 101 13.03 10.75 10.00
C LEU A 101 12.39 12.14 10.10
N ASN A 102 12.46 12.75 11.28
CA ASN A 102 11.85 14.06 11.52
C ASN A 102 12.43 15.14 10.59
N HIS A 103 11.59 16.11 10.19
CA HIS A 103 11.93 17.20 9.26
C HIS A 103 12.29 16.76 7.83
N LYS A 104 12.11 15.49 7.50
CA LYS A 104 12.22 14.99 6.11
C LYS A 104 10.82 14.85 5.53
N ASN A 105 10.62 15.25 4.29
CA ASN A 105 9.32 15.12 3.61
C ASN A 105 8.89 13.63 3.48
N ILE A 106 8.52 13.03 4.61
CA ILE A 106 8.25 11.61 4.78
C ILE A 106 6.80 11.39 5.19
N THR A 107 6.17 10.42 4.54
CA THR A 107 4.91 9.82 4.97
C THR A 107 5.17 8.38 5.41
N LEU A 108 4.84 8.03 6.63
CA LEU A 108 4.85 6.65 7.11
C LEU A 108 3.49 5.99 6.88
N LEU A 109 3.50 4.86 6.20
CA LEU A 109 2.31 4.04 5.97
C LEU A 109 2.39 2.85 6.93
N ILE A 110 1.82 3.02 8.12
CA ILE A 110 1.96 2.07 9.22
C ILE A 110 0.84 1.03 9.14
N THR A 111 1.22 -0.23 9.07
CA THR A 111 0.26 -1.34 9.07
C THR A 111 -0.35 -1.54 10.45
N LEU A 112 -1.68 -1.41 10.55
CA LEU A 112 -2.44 -1.77 11.75
C LEU A 112 -2.53 -3.30 11.82
N ARG A 113 -1.87 -3.87 12.82
CA ARG A 113 -1.76 -5.31 13.05
C ARG A 113 -2.87 -5.81 13.99
N GLU A 114 -2.95 -7.13 14.15
CA GLU A 114 -3.83 -7.77 15.14
C GLU A 114 -3.52 -7.25 16.56
N ASP A 115 -2.24 -7.09 16.89
CA ASP A 115 -1.81 -6.37 18.11
C ASP A 115 -1.84 -4.85 17.87
N TYR A 116 -3.05 -4.31 17.77
CA TYR A 116 -3.25 -2.88 17.48
C TYR A 116 -2.77 -1.95 18.61
N GLY A 117 -2.72 -2.42 19.86
CA GLY A 117 -2.23 -1.62 20.99
C GLY A 117 -0.79 -1.17 20.81
N GLU A 118 0.09 -2.06 20.33
CA GLU A 118 1.47 -1.70 19.99
C GLU A 118 1.55 -0.72 18.82
N THR A 119 0.70 -0.89 17.80
CA THR A 119 0.63 0.06 16.69
C THR A 119 0.18 1.45 17.17
N PHE A 120 -0.80 1.54 18.06
CA PHE A 120 -1.25 2.81 18.65
C PHE A 120 -0.14 3.48 19.46
N ARG A 121 0.62 2.69 20.24
CA ARG A 121 1.77 3.18 21.01
C ARG A 121 2.81 3.82 20.07
N ILE A 122 3.15 3.14 18.98
CA ILE A 122 4.10 3.64 17.98
C ILE A 122 3.58 4.94 17.34
N ILE A 123 2.35 4.97 16.88
CA ILE A 123 1.76 6.16 16.25
C ILE A 123 1.77 7.35 17.23
N ASN A 124 1.44 7.12 18.49
CA ASN A 124 1.43 8.17 19.51
C ASN A 124 2.81 8.73 19.84
N GLN A 125 3.90 7.98 19.60
CA GLN A 125 5.27 8.52 19.69
C GLN A 125 5.58 9.53 18.57
N LEU A 126 4.87 9.45 17.43
CA LEU A 126 5.08 10.31 16.28
C LEU A 126 4.26 11.61 16.31
N LYS A 127 3.36 11.79 17.28
CA LYS A 127 2.37 12.88 17.30
C LYS A 127 2.93 14.32 17.36
N PHE A 128 4.15 14.49 17.78
CA PHE A 128 4.81 15.80 17.90
C PHE A 128 5.85 16.04 16.79
N LEU A 129 5.87 15.19 15.78
CA LEU A 129 6.84 15.22 14.70
C LEU A 129 6.19 15.67 13.40
N GLU A 130 6.99 16.18 12.48
CA GLU A 130 6.55 16.58 11.12
C GLU A 130 6.50 15.36 10.18
N ILE A 131 6.00 14.24 10.67
CA ILE A 131 5.87 12.99 9.93
C ILE A 131 4.38 12.73 9.71
N GLU A 132 3.98 12.68 8.45
CA GLU A 132 2.62 12.25 8.10
C GLU A 132 2.47 10.75 8.34
N VAL A 133 1.38 10.35 9.00
CA VAL A 133 1.06 8.95 9.24
C VAL A 133 -0.23 8.57 8.53
N ILE A 134 -0.13 7.57 7.66
CA ILE A 134 -1.28 6.89 7.06
C ILE A 134 -1.39 5.50 7.68
N CYS A 135 -2.54 5.16 8.23
CA CYS A 135 -2.75 3.83 8.78
C CYS A 135 -3.25 2.88 7.68
N TYR A 136 -2.51 1.80 7.46
CA TYR A 136 -2.93 0.70 6.60
C TYR A 136 -3.62 -0.38 7.43
N HIS A 137 -4.83 -0.74 7.05
CA HIS A 137 -5.63 -1.74 7.74
C HIS A 137 -6.19 -2.79 6.80
N LEU A 138 -6.04 -4.06 7.20
CA LEU A 138 -6.66 -5.20 6.56
C LEU A 138 -7.97 -5.51 7.30
N PRO A 139 -9.15 -5.24 6.72
CA PRO A 139 -10.41 -5.33 7.44
C PRO A 139 -10.74 -6.75 7.92
N SER A 140 -11.31 -6.81 9.11
CA SER A 140 -11.87 -7.99 9.74
C SER A 140 -13.21 -7.63 10.42
N ASN A 141 -13.89 -8.59 11.02
CA ASN A 141 -15.13 -8.34 11.75
C ASN A 141 -14.93 -7.43 12.98
N GLU A 142 -13.69 -7.33 13.51
CA GLU A 142 -13.34 -6.46 14.63
C GLU A 142 -12.98 -5.03 14.20
N SER A 143 -12.82 -4.80 12.88
CA SER A 143 -12.39 -3.53 12.34
C SER A 143 -13.24 -2.32 12.75
N PRO A 144 -14.58 -2.40 12.86
CA PRO A 144 -15.39 -1.27 13.29
C PRO A 144 -14.97 -0.71 14.65
N ASP A 145 -14.70 -1.58 15.61
CA ASP A 145 -14.27 -1.17 16.95
C ASP A 145 -12.81 -0.73 17.01
N ILE A 146 -11.93 -1.45 16.31
CA ILE A 146 -10.50 -1.11 16.22
C ILE A 146 -10.31 0.27 15.59
N LEU A 147 -11.00 0.57 14.48
CA LEU A 147 -10.88 1.85 13.80
C LEU A 147 -11.48 3.00 14.62
N SER A 148 -12.59 2.77 15.33
CA SER A 148 -13.12 3.77 16.25
C SER A 148 -12.11 4.12 17.35
N LYS A 149 -11.46 3.12 17.94
CA LYS A 149 -10.41 3.33 18.94
C LYS A 149 -9.20 4.05 18.34
N LEU A 150 -8.74 3.64 17.15
CA LEU A 150 -7.63 4.30 16.46
C LEU A 150 -7.90 5.80 16.29
N ILE A 151 -9.09 6.17 15.82
CA ILE A 151 -9.47 7.56 15.59
C ILE A 151 -9.45 8.36 16.90
N LEU A 152 -9.95 7.78 17.99
CA LEU A 152 -10.02 8.44 19.28
C LEU A 152 -8.65 8.54 19.99
N GLU A 153 -7.85 7.48 19.91
CA GLU A 153 -6.60 7.37 20.66
C GLU A 153 -5.39 7.91 19.88
N CYS A 154 -5.47 7.97 18.55
CA CYS A 154 -4.40 8.43 17.67
C CYS A 154 -4.85 9.58 16.76
N PRO A 155 -5.14 10.78 17.30
CA PRO A 155 -5.72 11.91 16.53
C PRO A 155 -4.77 12.49 15.46
N THR A 156 -3.51 12.10 15.45
CA THR A 156 -2.54 12.45 14.40
C THR A 156 -2.76 11.68 13.10
N VAL A 157 -3.43 10.53 13.15
CA VAL A 157 -3.81 9.80 11.94
C VAL A 157 -4.95 10.55 11.27
N LYS A 158 -4.68 11.08 10.07
CA LYS A 158 -5.68 11.79 9.25
C LYS A 158 -6.15 10.97 8.07
N LYS A 159 -5.48 9.85 7.81
CA LYS A 159 -5.80 8.98 6.70
C LYS A 159 -5.69 7.50 7.07
N ILE A 160 -6.74 6.75 6.73
CA ILE A 160 -6.77 5.29 6.84
C ILE A 160 -6.98 4.71 5.45
N LYS A 161 -6.20 3.70 5.09
CA LYS A 161 -6.40 2.94 3.86
C LYS A 161 -6.78 1.51 4.21
N LEU A 162 -7.96 1.09 3.80
CA LEU A 162 -8.43 -0.29 3.91
C LEU A 162 -7.89 -1.10 2.73
N LEU A 163 -7.05 -2.07 3.04
CA LEU A 163 -6.41 -2.93 2.05
C LEU A 163 -7.27 -4.16 1.76
N TYR A 164 -7.29 -4.60 0.52
CA TYR A 164 -7.98 -5.82 0.12
C TYR A 164 -7.07 -7.06 0.26
N ASP A 165 -7.56 -8.07 0.97
CA ASP A 165 -6.88 -9.37 1.02
C ASP A 165 -7.32 -10.26 -0.15
N SER A 166 -6.50 -10.31 -1.19
CA SER A 166 -6.75 -11.15 -2.37
C SER A 166 -6.68 -12.66 -2.10
N LYS A 167 -6.18 -13.08 -0.93
CA LYS A 167 -6.11 -14.47 -0.49
C LYS A 167 -7.29 -14.87 0.39
N SER A 168 -8.08 -13.90 0.85
CA SER A 168 -9.24 -14.17 1.70
C SER A 168 -10.28 -15.00 0.95
N PRO A 169 -10.86 -16.02 1.59
CA PRO A 169 -11.98 -16.78 1.03
C PRO A 169 -13.31 -16.03 1.10
N LYS A 170 -13.35 -14.84 1.72
CA LYS A 170 -14.58 -14.05 1.88
C LYS A 170 -15.18 -13.65 0.54
N LYS A 171 -16.50 -13.74 0.43
CA LYS A 171 -17.25 -13.28 -0.74
C LYS A 171 -17.39 -11.74 -0.72
N ALA A 172 -17.67 -11.16 -1.87
CA ALA A 172 -17.88 -9.71 -2.00
C ALA A 172 -18.97 -9.18 -1.06
N THR A 173 -20.04 -9.96 -0.82
CA THR A 173 -21.12 -9.61 0.11
C THR A 173 -20.63 -9.51 1.55
N GLU A 174 -19.81 -10.46 2.01
CA GLU A 174 -19.26 -10.46 3.37
C GLU A 174 -18.30 -9.27 3.56
N TRP A 175 -17.50 -8.96 2.54
CA TRP A 175 -16.65 -7.76 2.58
C TRP A 175 -17.46 -6.48 2.64
N PHE A 176 -18.56 -6.41 1.87
CA PHE A 176 -19.43 -5.24 1.88
C PHE A 176 -20.10 -5.02 3.24
N GLU A 177 -20.54 -6.08 3.91
CA GLU A 177 -21.09 -6.02 5.25
C GLU A 177 -20.07 -5.43 6.24
N ILE A 178 -18.83 -5.92 6.24
CA ILE A 178 -17.76 -5.37 7.08
C ILE A 178 -17.51 -3.87 6.77
N LEU A 179 -17.43 -3.49 5.50
CA LEU A 179 -17.25 -2.09 5.12
C LEU A 179 -18.43 -1.21 5.57
N TYR A 180 -19.65 -1.73 5.46
CA TYR A 180 -20.84 -1.02 5.90
C TYR A 180 -20.87 -0.83 7.43
N GLU A 181 -20.51 -1.83 8.20
CA GLU A 181 -20.37 -1.72 9.65
C GLU A 181 -19.29 -0.72 10.05
N ILE A 182 -18.13 -0.75 9.39
CA ILE A 182 -17.08 0.26 9.57
C ILE A 182 -17.65 1.65 9.31
N PHE A 183 -18.32 1.85 8.17
CA PHE A 183 -18.92 3.14 7.81
C PHE A 183 -19.89 3.62 8.87
N CYS A 184 -20.84 2.78 9.31
CA CYS A 184 -21.79 3.13 10.35
C CYS A 184 -21.12 3.56 11.66
N LYS A 185 -20.02 2.88 12.03
CA LYS A 185 -19.30 3.15 13.29
C LYS A 185 -18.48 4.43 13.24
N VAL A 186 -17.83 4.71 12.11
CA VAL A 186 -16.87 5.82 11.99
C VAL A 186 -17.43 7.06 11.27
N ASN A 187 -18.62 7.00 10.73
CA ASN A 187 -19.21 8.06 9.91
C ASN A 187 -19.21 9.44 10.59
N SER A 188 -19.44 9.49 11.90
CA SER A 188 -19.40 10.74 12.67
C SER A 188 -18.02 11.41 12.71
N TYR A 189 -16.96 10.63 12.48
CA TYR A 189 -15.56 11.10 12.50
C TYR A 189 -15.00 11.40 11.11
N MET A 190 -15.73 11.07 10.02
CA MET A 190 -15.23 11.21 8.64
C MET A 190 -15.02 12.65 8.18
N LYS A 191 -15.42 13.64 8.97
CA LYS A 191 -15.09 15.05 8.73
C LYS A 191 -13.62 15.38 9.00
N ASP A 192 -12.99 14.62 9.90
CA ASP A 192 -11.64 14.86 10.40
C ASP A 192 -10.63 13.84 9.89
N ILE A 193 -11.10 12.76 9.26
CA ILE A 193 -10.27 11.65 8.79
C ILE A 193 -10.71 11.17 7.40
N GLU A 194 -9.73 10.98 6.51
CA GLU A 194 -9.96 10.37 5.20
C GLU A 194 -9.86 8.85 5.30
N ILE A 195 -10.93 8.13 4.93
CA ILE A 195 -10.91 6.67 4.83
C ILE A 195 -11.07 6.26 3.38
N THR A 196 -10.04 5.60 2.84
CA THR A 196 -10.02 5.07 1.47
C THR A 196 -10.04 3.55 1.48
N VAL A 197 -10.62 2.97 0.43
CA VAL A 197 -10.84 1.53 0.28
C VAL A 197 -10.26 1.08 -1.05
N GLU A 198 -9.55 -0.02 -1.08
CA GLU A 198 -9.17 -0.66 -2.34
C GLU A 198 -10.39 -1.27 -3.02
N ILE A 199 -10.58 -0.99 -4.31
CA ILE A 199 -11.82 -1.39 -5.03
C ILE A 199 -11.96 -2.90 -5.24
N GLY A 200 -10.95 -3.70 -4.91
CA GLY A 200 -11.04 -5.16 -4.84
C GLY A 200 -12.17 -5.69 -3.95
N PHE A 201 -12.66 -4.87 -3.01
CA PHE A 201 -13.83 -5.20 -2.19
C PHE A 201 -15.17 -5.12 -2.94
N LEU A 202 -15.21 -4.43 -4.07
CA LEU A 202 -16.47 -4.19 -4.78
C LEU A 202 -16.74 -5.30 -5.80
N PRO A 203 -18.02 -5.66 -6.02
CA PRO A 203 -18.40 -6.50 -7.14
C PRO A 203 -17.93 -5.90 -8.48
N LYS A 204 -17.55 -6.76 -9.43
CA LYS A 204 -16.99 -6.37 -10.75
C LYS A 204 -17.73 -5.22 -11.41
N LYS A 205 -19.06 -5.35 -11.57
CA LYS A 205 -19.90 -4.33 -12.20
C LYS A 205 -19.87 -2.98 -11.49
N ASN A 206 -19.66 -2.97 -10.17
CA ASN A 206 -19.66 -1.77 -9.35
C ASN A 206 -18.26 -1.13 -9.33
N ALA A 207 -17.21 -1.94 -9.38
CA ALA A 207 -15.84 -1.46 -9.45
C ALA A 207 -15.54 -0.70 -10.75
N ILE A 208 -16.13 -1.13 -11.90
CA ILE A 208 -16.00 -0.44 -13.18
C ILE A 208 -16.66 0.96 -13.15
N ALA A 209 -17.75 1.13 -12.41
CA ALA A 209 -18.45 2.41 -12.29
C ALA A 209 -17.67 3.45 -11.46
N VAL A 210 -16.69 3.04 -10.66
CA VAL A 210 -15.98 3.94 -9.75
C VAL A 210 -14.90 4.76 -10.43
N ASP A 211 -14.24 4.26 -11.48
CA ASP A 211 -13.26 5.07 -12.22
C ASP A 211 -12.83 4.51 -13.58
N GLU A 212 -13.37 5.09 -14.66
CA GLU A 212 -12.85 4.87 -16.02
C GLU A 212 -11.56 5.67 -16.32
N ARG A 213 -11.12 6.60 -15.47
CA ARG A 213 -10.19 7.67 -15.82
C ARG A 213 -8.83 7.63 -15.15
N ARG A 214 -8.67 6.87 -14.06
CA ARG A 214 -7.37 6.73 -13.40
C ARG A 214 -6.80 5.36 -13.69
N GLY A 215 -5.92 5.31 -14.70
CA GLY A 215 -5.04 4.16 -14.89
C GLY A 215 -4.39 3.83 -13.55
N ALA A 216 -4.58 2.61 -13.07
CA ALA A 216 -4.21 2.19 -11.73
C ALA A 216 -2.70 2.25 -11.46
N PHE A 217 -1.89 2.62 -12.42
CA PHE A 217 -0.44 2.44 -12.36
C PHE A 217 0.33 3.66 -12.86
N ASP A 218 0.35 4.66 -12.01
CA ASP A 218 1.44 5.63 -12.01
C ASP A 218 2.64 5.13 -11.18
N ARG A 219 2.62 3.87 -10.70
CA ARG A 219 3.67 3.30 -9.86
C ARG A 219 4.31 2.09 -10.51
N ILE A 220 5.53 2.28 -10.96
CA ILE A 220 6.40 1.18 -11.37
C ILE A 220 7.04 0.57 -10.13
N GLN A 221 7.12 -0.77 -10.10
CA GLN A 221 7.78 -1.50 -9.03
C GLN A 221 9.19 -1.87 -9.45
N ILE A 222 10.16 -1.73 -8.55
CA ILE A 222 11.51 -2.30 -8.68
C ILE A 222 11.66 -3.38 -7.61
N SER A 223 12.09 -4.58 -8.04
CA SER A 223 12.38 -5.69 -7.12
C SER A 223 13.77 -5.60 -6.50
N THR A 224 14.08 -6.47 -5.56
CA THR A 224 15.42 -6.60 -4.96
C THR A 224 16.49 -7.02 -5.98
N GLU A 225 16.11 -7.64 -7.11
CA GLU A 225 17.00 -7.94 -8.24
C GLU A 225 17.20 -6.75 -9.18
N GLY A 226 16.58 -5.60 -8.90
CA GLY A 226 16.61 -4.43 -9.80
C GLY A 226 15.80 -4.60 -11.08
N LEU A 227 14.81 -5.52 -11.09
CA LEU A 227 13.92 -5.72 -12.22
C LEU A 227 12.65 -4.90 -12.06
N TYR A 228 12.11 -4.40 -13.18
CA TYR A 228 10.89 -3.59 -13.21
C TYR A 228 9.64 -4.46 -13.36
N TYR A 229 8.58 -4.07 -12.64
CA TYR A 229 7.26 -4.71 -12.68
C TYR A 229 6.15 -3.65 -12.68
N TYR A 230 5.02 -3.98 -13.27
CA TYR A 230 3.83 -3.10 -13.24
C TYR A 230 2.99 -3.24 -11.97
N CYS A 231 3.12 -4.32 -11.26
CA CYS A 231 2.23 -4.67 -10.15
C CYS A 231 3.01 -5.39 -9.05
N PRO A 232 2.79 -5.06 -7.76
CA PRO A 232 3.44 -5.75 -6.64
C PRO A 232 3.18 -7.26 -6.65
N LEU A 233 1.99 -7.68 -7.08
CA LEU A 233 1.63 -9.11 -7.13
C LEU A 233 2.36 -9.88 -8.23
N LEU A 234 2.88 -9.18 -9.25
CA LEU A 234 3.63 -9.80 -10.35
C LEU A 234 5.09 -10.06 -10.00
N VAL A 235 5.62 -9.41 -8.96
CA VAL A 235 7.00 -9.64 -8.48
C VAL A 235 7.23 -11.11 -8.12
N SER A 236 6.16 -11.85 -7.77
CA SER A 236 6.23 -13.26 -7.39
C SER A 236 6.09 -14.26 -8.54
N ASP A 237 5.42 -13.90 -9.63
CA ASP A 237 4.92 -14.89 -10.59
C ASP A 237 5.43 -14.71 -12.03
N THR A 238 6.10 -13.59 -12.33
CA THR A 238 6.58 -13.30 -13.68
C THR A 238 8.06 -12.89 -13.70
N GLU A 239 8.70 -13.05 -14.84
CA GLU A 239 10.01 -12.47 -15.08
C GLU A 239 9.91 -10.95 -15.20
N GLY A 240 10.63 -10.23 -14.36
CA GLY A 240 10.75 -8.79 -14.43
C GLY A 240 11.56 -8.36 -15.66
N LYS A 241 11.45 -7.08 -16.03
CA LYS A 241 12.16 -6.51 -17.18
C LYS A 241 13.35 -5.68 -16.72
N ASN A 242 14.44 -5.75 -17.49
CA ASN A 242 15.63 -4.93 -17.27
C ASN A 242 15.43 -3.47 -17.68
N GLU A 243 14.48 -3.21 -18.59
CA GLU A 243 14.14 -1.88 -19.09
C GLU A 243 12.81 -1.40 -18.51
N LEU A 244 12.69 -0.08 -18.39
CA LEU A 244 11.46 0.56 -17.91
C LEU A 244 10.33 0.24 -18.90
N PRO A 245 9.26 -0.45 -18.44
CA PRO A 245 8.16 -0.77 -19.33
C PRO A 245 7.35 0.49 -19.68
N PRO A 246 6.67 0.52 -20.82
CA PRO A 246 5.77 1.63 -21.17
C PRO A 246 4.64 1.76 -20.12
N LEU A 247 4.30 2.98 -19.74
CA LEU A 247 3.42 3.37 -18.63
C LEU A 247 1.93 3.08 -18.83
N LYS A 248 1.54 1.93 -19.40
CA LYS A 248 0.11 1.58 -19.52
C LYS A 248 -0.13 0.16 -19.05
N CYS A 249 -0.88 0.03 -17.97
CA CYS A 249 -1.50 -1.24 -17.61
C CYS A 249 -2.76 -1.43 -18.50
N SER A 250 -2.86 -2.57 -19.17
CA SER A 250 -4.07 -2.99 -19.84
C SER A 250 -4.49 -4.37 -19.34
N PRO A 251 -5.77 -4.75 -19.45
CA PRO A 251 -6.24 -6.10 -19.14
C PRO A 251 -5.44 -7.20 -19.83
N GLU A 252 -4.90 -6.91 -21.01
CA GLU A 252 -4.10 -7.85 -21.82
C GLU A 252 -2.70 -8.06 -21.25
N ILE A 253 -2.17 -7.08 -20.51
CA ILE A 253 -0.83 -7.12 -19.89
C ILE A 253 -0.89 -7.64 -18.46
N CYS A 254 -2.05 -7.55 -17.78
CA CYS A 254 -2.22 -8.01 -16.42
C CYS A 254 -2.64 -9.48 -16.36
N PRO A 255 -1.74 -10.42 -16.03
CA PRO A 255 -2.10 -11.85 -15.98
C PRO A 255 -3.11 -12.18 -14.88
N ILE A 256 -3.29 -11.29 -13.89
CA ILE A 256 -4.30 -11.43 -12.85
C ILE A 256 -5.68 -11.08 -13.43
N LEU A 257 -5.77 -10.01 -14.19
CA LEU A 257 -7.01 -9.63 -14.87
C LEU A 257 -7.39 -10.63 -15.96
N SER A 258 -6.43 -11.12 -16.75
CA SER A 258 -6.69 -12.10 -17.81
C SER A 258 -7.14 -13.46 -17.27
N LYS A 259 -6.63 -13.91 -16.13
CA LYS A 259 -7.04 -15.18 -15.48
C LYS A 259 -8.38 -15.09 -14.74
N LYS A 260 -8.82 -13.87 -14.35
CA LYS A 260 -10.03 -13.66 -13.53
C LYS A 260 -11.22 -13.15 -14.33
N LEU A 261 -11.12 -13.00 -15.65
CA LEU A 261 -12.22 -12.56 -16.51
C LEU A 261 -13.41 -13.51 -16.50
N ASP A 262 -13.19 -14.79 -16.19
CA ASP A 262 -14.21 -15.84 -16.18
C ASP A 262 -14.85 -16.08 -14.80
N ASP A 263 -14.36 -15.43 -13.73
CA ASP A 263 -14.89 -15.59 -12.38
C ASP A 263 -15.79 -14.39 -12.03
N GLU A 264 -17.10 -14.64 -11.95
CA GLU A 264 -18.10 -13.62 -11.58
C GLU A 264 -17.90 -13.04 -10.17
N SER A 265 -17.10 -13.70 -9.31
CA SER A 265 -16.86 -13.31 -7.93
C SER A 265 -15.82 -12.21 -7.75
N PHE A 266 -15.02 -11.88 -8.78
CA PHE A 266 -13.93 -10.93 -8.67
C PHE A 266 -14.08 -9.71 -9.60
N SER A 267 -13.70 -8.54 -9.08
CA SER A 267 -13.54 -7.33 -9.86
C SER A 267 -12.49 -7.54 -10.97
N SER A 268 -12.86 -7.26 -12.22
CA SER A 268 -11.92 -7.25 -13.35
C SER A 268 -11.07 -5.97 -13.37
N VAL A 269 -11.25 -5.11 -12.40
CA VAL A 269 -10.53 -3.85 -12.24
C VAL A 269 -9.33 -4.08 -11.33
N CYS A 270 -8.29 -3.30 -11.50
CA CYS A 270 -7.10 -3.41 -10.68
C CYS A 270 -7.42 -3.28 -9.19
N CYS A 271 -7.01 -4.27 -8.40
CA CYS A 271 -7.26 -4.34 -6.97
C CYS A 271 -6.59 -3.19 -6.16
N PHE A 272 -5.68 -2.42 -6.76
CA PHE A 272 -5.00 -1.30 -6.11
C PHE A 272 -5.65 0.07 -6.36
N LEU A 273 -6.67 0.16 -7.21
CA LEU A 273 -7.48 1.37 -7.29
C LEU A 273 -8.14 1.61 -5.94
N VAL A 274 -8.23 2.86 -5.56
CA VAL A 274 -8.84 3.26 -4.30
C VAL A 274 -10.00 4.22 -4.54
N THR A 275 -10.99 4.13 -3.66
CA THR A 275 -12.11 5.08 -3.58
C THR A 275 -12.35 5.47 -2.13
N SER A 276 -13.11 6.54 -1.87
CA SER A 276 -13.51 6.84 -0.50
C SER A 276 -14.44 5.73 0.04
N LEU A 277 -14.41 5.53 1.36
CA LEU A 277 -15.31 4.56 2.00
C LEU A 277 -16.78 4.92 1.73
N GLU A 278 -17.11 6.21 1.79
CA GLU A 278 -18.47 6.70 1.49
C GLU A 278 -18.91 6.34 0.07
N ASN A 279 -18.04 6.54 -0.92
CA ASN A 279 -18.34 6.17 -2.31
C ASN A 279 -18.46 4.67 -2.49
N ALA A 280 -17.59 3.87 -1.85
CA ALA A 280 -17.68 2.41 -1.88
C ALA A 280 -19.03 1.90 -1.33
N ILE A 281 -19.53 2.50 -0.25
CA ILE A 281 -20.83 2.15 0.33
C ILE A 281 -21.99 2.56 -0.60
N LYS A 282 -21.95 3.76 -1.19
CA LYS A 282 -22.97 4.19 -2.17
C LYS A 282 -23.05 3.23 -3.36
N VAL A 283 -21.92 2.92 -3.96
CA VAL A 283 -21.84 2.03 -5.13
C VAL A 283 -22.29 0.60 -4.77
N GLY A 284 -21.86 0.08 -3.62
CA GLY A 284 -22.24 -1.27 -3.18
C GLY A 284 -23.74 -1.40 -2.89
N LYS A 285 -24.38 -0.38 -2.31
CA LYS A 285 -25.78 -0.40 -1.92
C LYS A 285 -26.76 -0.19 -3.09
N TYR A 286 -26.40 0.66 -4.04
CA TYR A 286 -27.34 1.10 -5.11
C TYR A 286 -26.98 0.54 -6.48
N GLY A 287 -25.94 -0.25 -6.63
CA GLY A 287 -25.68 -1.05 -7.85
C GLY A 287 -25.30 -0.27 -9.09
N GLY A 288 -24.63 0.84 -8.96
CA GLY A 288 -24.04 1.55 -10.09
C GLY A 288 -24.92 2.65 -10.67
N ALA A 289 -24.28 3.56 -11.36
CA ALA A 289 -24.69 4.83 -11.93
C ALA A 289 -24.81 5.96 -10.89
N ILE A 290 -23.69 6.60 -10.70
CA ILE A 290 -23.65 8.02 -10.35
C ILE A 290 -23.58 8.84 -11.63
#